data_18477a5d6fc29434839797d0dad9ed45
#
_entry.id   18477a5d6fc29434839797d0dad9ed45
#
_cell.length_a   1.000
_cell.length_b   1.000
_cell.length_c   1.000
_cell.angle_alpha   90.00
_cell.angle_beta   90.00
_cell.angle_gamma   90.00
#
_symmetry.space_group_name_H-M   'P 1'
#
loop_
_entity.id
_entity.type
_entity.pdbx_description
1 polymer ?
#
loop_
_entity_poly.entity_id
_entity_poly.type
_entity_poly.pdbx_seq_one_letter_code
_entity_poly.pdbx_strand_id
1 'polypeptide(L)'
;MNKNSVIILSGDLGSGKTKFTEGILKHFGLENEISSPTFTIVNEYHSGNMNIYHFDLYRLSDIDEFYAMGGEEYLGNGICIFEWGEMIENMLGHGFTKITFDRDLENVNYRKLIIEEF
;
A
#
# COMPACT_ATOMS: atom_id res chain seq x y z
N MET A 1 -5.66 5.06 11.65
CA MET A 1 -5.98 3.99 10.66
C MET A 1 -7.07 3.10 11.22
N ASN A 2 -8.14 2.91 10.49
CA ASN A 2 -9.21 2.03 10.94
C ASN A 2 -9.16 0.69 10.18
N LYS A 3 -10.08 -0.21 10.51
CA LYS A 3 -10.10 -1.58 9.96
C LYS A 3 -10.23 -1.67 8.43
N ASN A 4 -10.73 -0.63 7.80
CA ASN A 4 -11.02 -0.63 6.36
C ASN A 4 -10.31 0.50 5.62
N SER A 5 -9.21 0.99 6.17
CA SER A 5 -8.46 2.07 5.53
C SER A 5 -7.86 1.62 4.20
N VAL A 6 -7.87 2.52 3.24
CA VAL A 6 -7.18 2.34 1.96
C VAL A 6 -6.04 3.34 1.92
N ILE A 7 -4.83 2.85 1.76
CA ILE A 7 -3.62 3.67 1.73
C ILE A 7 -2.90 3.43 0.41
N ILE A 8 -2.60 4.51 -0.29
CA ILE A 8 -1.87 4.44 -1.55
C ILE A 8 -0.50 5.08 -1.35
N LEU A 9 0.54 4.30 -1.60
CA LEU A 9 1.93 4.75 -1.46
C LEU A 9 2.46 5.11 -2.83
N SER A 10 3.00 6.32 -2.94
CA SER A 10 3.55 6.84 -4.19
C SER A 10 4.98 7.31 -3.97
N GLY A 11 5.77 7.34 -5.03
CA GLY A 11 7.16 7.77 -4.98
C GLY A 11 8.07 6.83 -5.74
N ASP A 12 9.32 7.23 -5.89
CA ASP A 12 10.32 6.47 -6.63
C ASP A 12 10.79 5.24 -5.86
N LEU A 13 11.38 4.28 -6.59
CA LEU A 13 12.04 3.13 -5.98
C LEU A 13 13.09 3.61 -4.97
N GLY A 14 13.13 2.95 -3.82
CA GLY A 14 14.05 3.32 -2.76
C GLY A 14 13.64 4.54 -1.95
N SER A 15 12.42 5.04 -2.15
CA SER A 15 11.92 6.22 -1.44
C SER A 15 11.41 5.95 -0.03
N GLY A 16 11.35 4.69 0.39
CA GLY A 16 10.91 4.31 1.73
C GLY A 16 9.55 3.67 1.80
N LYS A 17 8.90 3.38 0.66
CA LYS A 17 7.57 2.76 0.63
C LYS A 17 7.56 1.42 1.34
N THR A 18 8.55 0.58 1.09
CA THR A 18 8.65 -0.74 1.71
C THR A 18 8.82 -0.63 3.22
N LYS A 19 9.67 0.30 3.67
CA LYS A 19 9.88 0.52 5.11
C LYS A 19 8.63 1.02 5.80
N PHE A 20 7.82 1.81 5.13
CA PHE A 20 6.56 2.27 5.68
C PHE A 20 5.62 1.09 5.91
N THR A 21 5.50 0.20 4.92
CA THR A 21 4.68 -1.00 5.03
C THR A 21 5.18 -1.90 6.16
N GLU A 22 6.49 -2.10 6.26
CA GLU A 22 7.10 -2.87 7.33
C GLU A 22 6.76 -2.27 8.70
N GLY A 23 6.76 -0.94 8.81
CA GLY A 23 6.39 -0.26 10.05
C GLY A 23 4.95 -0.50 10.45
N ILE A 24 4.03 -0.51 9.50
CA ILE A 24 2.63 -0.83 9.76
C ILE A 24 2.50 -2.28 10.25
N LEU A 25 3.16 -3.22 9.57
CA LEU A 25 3.11 -4.62 9.95
C LEU A 25 3.69 -4.82 11.35
N LYS A 26 4.78 -4.14 11.66
CA LYS A 26 5.39 -4.19 12.99
C LYS A 26 4.44 -3.68 14.07
N HIS A 27 3.69 -2.63 13.77
CA HIS A 27 2.71 -2.07 14.72
C HIS A 27 1.66 -3.12 15.11
N PHE A 28 1.29 -4.00 14.18
CA PHE A 28 0.33 -5.07 14.44
C PHE A 28 0.98 -6.39 14.85
N GLY A 29 2.28 -6.40 15.16
CA GLY A 29 2.97 -7.60 15.62
C GLY A 29 3.30 -8.60 14.53
N LEU A 30 3.35 -8.15 13.28
CA LEU A 30 3.54 -9.02 12.12
C LEU A 30 4.94 -8.91 11.51
N GLU A 31 5.91 -8.35 12.23
CA GLU A 31 7.26 -8.12 11.70
C GLU A 31 7.98 -9.39 11.26
N ASN A 32 7.61 -10.54 11.83
CA ASN A 32 8.21 -11.82 11.46
C ASN A 32 7.53 -12.50 10.27
N GLU A 33 6.45 -11.92 9.79
CA GLU A 33 5.68 -12.47 8.68
C GLU A 33 5.90 -11.70 7.38
N ILE A 34 6.74 -10.67 7.42
CA ILE A 34 7.01 -9.83 6.26
C ILE A 34 7.68 -10.65 5.18
N SER A 35 7.06 -10.68 4.01
CA SER A 35 7.63 -11.29 2.81
C SER A 35 7.63 -10.28 1.68
N SER A 36 8.63 -10.37 0.81
CA SER A 36 8.68 -9.52 -0.38
C SER A 36 7.63 -9.99 -1.38
N PRO A 37 6.81 -9.10 -1.94
CA PRO A 37 5.83 -9.48 -2.95
C PRO A 37 6.46 -9.66 -4.34
N THR A 38 7.66 -10.24 -4.40
CA THR A 38 8.44 -10.31 -5.64
C THR A 38 7.70 -11.06 -6.75
N PHE A 39 6.89 -12.04 -6.39
CA PHE A 39 6.17 -12.87 -7.36
C PHE A 39 4.65 -12.87 -7.13
N THR A 40 4.17 -12.19 -6.09
CA THR A 40 2.75 -12.11 -5.80
C THR A 40 2.27 -10.67 -5.89
N ILE A 41 1.04 -10.49 -6.36
CA ILE A 41 0.44 -9.17 -6.47
C ILE A 41 -0.05 -8.68 -5.11
N VAL A 42 -0.53 -9.59 -4.27
CA VAL A 42 -1.02 -9.26 -2.93
C VAL A 42 -0.44 -10.21 -1.89
N ASN A 43 0.00 -9.65 -0.77
CA ASN A 43 0.36 -10.39 0.43
C ASN A 43 -0.70 -10.14 1.49
N GLU A 44 -1.17 -11.19 2.13
CA GLU A 44 -2.20 -11.11 3.16
C GLU A 44 -1.61 -11.39 4.53
N TYR A 45 -1.94 -10.53 5.49
CA TYR A 45 -1.47 -10.66 6.87
C TYR A 45 -2.68 -10.58 7.80
N HIS A 46 -2.67 -11.38 8.85
CA HIS A 46 -3.76 -11.44 9.82
C HIS A 46 -3.23 -11.24 11.22
N SER A 47 -3.83 -10.34 12.00
CA SER A 47 -3.48 -10.08 13.38
C SER A 47 -4.75 -9.87 14.19
N GLY A 48 -5.15 -10.88 14.97
CA GLY A 48 -6.41 -10.84 15.71
C GLY A 48 -7.59 -10.65 14.77
N ASN A 49 -8.33 -9.55 14.95
CA ASN A 49 -9.47 -9.24 14.09
C ASN A 49 -9.11 -8.34 12.91
N MET A 50 -7.80 -8.06 12.74
CA MET A 50 -7.33 -7.14 11.72
C MET A 50 -6.73 -7.91 10.55
N ASN A 51 -7.18 -7.59 9.35
CA ASN A 51 -6.60 -8.09 8.11
C ASN A 51 -5.85 -6.94 7.44
N ILE A 52 -4.66 -7.23 6.93
CA ILE A 52 -3.84 -6.25 6.23
C ILE A 52 -3.47 -6.86 4.89
N TYR A 53 -3.73 -6.13 3.81
CA TYR A 53 -3.46 -6.58 2.45
C TYR A 53 -2.48 -5.60 1.80
N HIS A 54 -1.31 -6.10 1.42
CA HIS A 54 -0.29 -5.30 0.77
C HIS A 54 -0.23 -5.67 -0.71
N PHE A 55 -0.59 -4.72 -1.57
CA PHE A 55 -0.63 -4.89 -3.02
C PHE A 55 0.56 -4.21 -3.68
N ASP A 56 1.17 -4.90 -4.63
CA ASP A 56 2.12 -4.29 -5.55
C ASP A 56 1.54 -4.44 -6.96
N LEU A 57 1.04 -3.33 -7.50
CA LEU A 57 0.34 -3.33 -8.79
C LEU A 57 1.24 -2.97 -9.96
N TYR A 58 2.55 -2.94 -9.76
CA TYR A 58 3.51 -2.58 -10.80
C TYR A 58 3.33 -3.38 -12.09
N ARG A 59 2.98 -4.67 -11.96
CA ARG A 59 2.84 -5.57 -13.10
C ARG A 59 1.46 -5.56 -13.74
N LEU A 60 0.49 -4.88 -13.14
CA LEU A 60 -0.85 -4.79 -13.72
C LEU A 60 -0.88 -3.72 -14.80
N SER A 61 -1.45 -4.07 -15.95
CA SER A 61 -1.57 -3.14 -17.08
C SER A 61 -2.77 -2.23 -16.97
N ASP A 62 -3.87 -2.73 -16.37
CA ASP A 62 -5.10 -1.96 -16.24
C ASP A 62 -5.94 -2.46 -15.07
N ILE A 63 -7.02 -1.73 -14.79
CA ILE A 63 -7.92 -2.02 -13.67
C ILE A 63 -8.69 -3.33 -13.87
N ASP A 64 -8.89 -3.77 -15.11
CA ASP A 64 -9.60 -5.02 -15.37
C ASP A 64 -8.84 -6.22 -14.80
N GLU A 65 -7.51 -6.18 -14.80
CA GLU A 65 -6.70 -7.22 -14.18
C GLU A 65 -6.91 -7.26 -12.67
N PHE A 66 -7.08 -6.09 -12.03
CA PHE A 66 -7.37 -6.01 -10.61
C PHE A 66 -8.73 -6.65 -10.30
N TYR A 67 -9.75 -6.35 -11.10
CA TYR A 67 -11.07 -6.99 -10.94
C TYR A 67 -11.00 -8.49 -11.18
N ALA A 68 -10.25 -8.92 -12.18
CA ALA A 68 -10.13 -10.34 -12.52
C ALA A 68 -9.51 -11.16 -11.39
N MET A 69 -8.63 -10.59 -10.57
CA MET A 69 -8.05 -11.28 -9.43
C MET A 69 -8.92 -11.21 -8.17
N GLY A 70 -10.10 -10.61 -8.26
CA GLY A 70 -10.98 -10.43 -7.10
C GLY A 70 -10.57 -9.29 -6.20
N GLY A 71 -9.85 -8.31 -6.73
CA GLY A 71 -9.29 -7.22 -5.92
C GLY A 71 -10.32 -6.41 -5.16
N GLU A 72 -11.52 -6.24 -5.71
CA GLU A 72 -12.58 -5.51 -5.03
C GLU A 72 -12.99 -6.12 -3.70
N GLU A 73 -12.88 -7.44 -3.58
CA GLU A 73 -13.28 -8.15 -2.36
C GLU A 73 -12.40 -7.83 -1.17
N TYR A 74 -11.16 -7.38 -1.41
CA TYR A 74 -10.26 -6.98 -0.33
C TYR A 74 -10.64 -5.63 0.25
N LEU A 75 -11.20 -4.76 -0.57
CA LEU A 75 -11.66 -3.45 -0.11
C LEU A 75 -12.84 -3.63 0.85
N GLY A 76 -12.74 -3.04 2.04
CA GLY A 76 -13.75 -3.20 3.06
C GLY A 76 -13.57 -4.41 3.98
N ASN A 77 -12.56 -5.26 3.71
CA ASN A 77 -12.29 -6.44 4.53
C ASN A 77 -11.03 -6.30 5.38
N GLY A 78 -10.37 -5.18 5.31
CA GLY A 78 -9.16 -4.92 6.08
C GLY A 78 -8.47 -3.65 5.60
N ILE A 79 -7.26 -3.45 6.10
CA ILE A 79 -6.42 -2.34 5.66
C ILE A 79 -5.77 -2.74 4.35
N CYS A 80 -5.98 -1.96 3.30
CA CYS A 80 -5.37 -2.20 2.00
C CYS A 80 -4.28 -1.17 1.76
N ILE A 81 -3.06 -1.62 1.47
CA ILE A 81 -1.91 -0.78 1.18
C ILE A 81 -1.49 -1.07 -0.25
N PHE A 82 -1.53 -0.05 -1.10
CA PHE A 82 -1.22 -0.20 -2.52
C PHE A 82 0.06 0.53 -2.88
N GLU A 83 1.00 -0.19 -3.50
CA GLU A 83 2.12 0.41 -4.20
C GLU A 83 1.78 0.39 -5.69
N TRP A 84 2.12 1.46 -6.41
CA TRP A 84 1.76 1.63 -7.82
C TRP A 84 0.24 1.65 -8.00
N GLY A 85 -0.44 2.42 -7.15
CA GLY A 85 -1.90 2.39 -7.02
C GLY A 85 -2.67 3.45 -7.78
N GLU A 86 -2.10 4.07 -8.82
CA GLU A 86 -2.78 5.13 -9.57
C GLU A 86 -4.13 4.67 -10.13
N MET A 87 -4.20 3.44 -10.62
CA MET A 87 -5.46 2.90 -11.14
C MET A 87 -6.52 2.75 -10.03
N ILE A 88 -6.07 2.50 -8.80
CA ILE A 88 -6.98 2.40 -7.65
C ILE A 88 -7.51 3.78 -7.28
N GLU A 89 -6.66 4.82 -7.32
CA GLU A 89 -7.10 6.19 -7.09
C GLU A 89 -8.22 6.58 -8.05
N ASN A 90 -8.03 6.27 -9.33
CA ASN A 90 -9.02 6.59 -10.37
C ASN A 90 -10.32 5.82 -10.17
N MET A 91 -10.24 4.56 -9.75
CA MET A 91 -11.40 3.73 -9.50
C MET A 91 -12.20 4.22 -8.30
N LEU A 92 -11.51 4.56 -7.20
CA LEU A 92 -12.19 4.96 -5.96
C LEU A 92 -12.70 6.38 -6.00
N GLY A 93 -11.93 7.30 -6.53
CA GLY A 93 -12.27 8.73 -6.57
C GLY A 93 -12.14 9.44 -5.22
N HIS A 94 -12.50 8.77 -4.13
CA HIS A 94 -12.41 9.30 -2.77
C HIS A 94 -12.35 8.15 -1.76
N GLY A 95 -12.19 8.48 -0.48
CA GLY A 95 -12.18 7.48 0.59
C GLY A 95 -10.83 6.78 0.76
N PHE A 96 -9.74 7.43 0.39
CA PHE A 96 -8.40 6.86 0.57
C PHE A 96 -7.42 7.92 1.06
N THR A 97 -6.30 7.44 1.60
CA THR A 97 -5.18 8.28 2.01
C THR A 97 -4.02 8.02 1.07
N LYS A 98 -3.46 9.06 0.50
CA LYS A 98 -2.28 8.95 -0.36
C LYS A 98 -1.06 9.49 0.38
N ILE A 99 -0.01 8.69 0.44
CA ILE A 99 1.26 9.06 1.04
C ILE A 99 2.31 9.08 -0.06
N THR A 100 2.86 10.26 -0.32
CA THR A 100 3.89 10.44 -1.33
C THR A 100 5.24 10.56 -0.63
N PHE A 101 6.19 9.74 -1.05
CA PHE A 101 7.56 9.75 -0.55
C PHE A 101 8.41 10.50 -1.55
N ASP A 102 9.00 11.60 -1.11
CA ASP A 102 9.82 12.43 -1.96
C ASP A 102 11.23 12.48 -1.38
N ARG A 103 12.22 12.33 -2.24
CA ARG A 103 13.62 12.40 -1.83
C ARG A 103 14.13 13.83 -2.03
N ASP A 104 14.76 14.37 -0.98
CA ASP A 104 15.41 15.67 -1.07
C ASP A 104 16.71 15.49 -1.87
N LEU A 105 16.78 16.13 -3.04
CA LEU A 105 17.95 16.03 -3.92
C LEU A 105 19.18 16.72 -3.34
N GLU A 106 18.99 17.68 -2.45
CA GLU A 106 20.09 18.41 -1.82
C GLU A 106 20.69 17.68 -0.63
N ASN A 107 19.89 16.77 -0.02
CA ASN A 107 20.35 16.00 1.14
C ASN A 107 19.83 14.56 1.01
N VAL A 108 20.74 13.66 0.63
CA VAL A 108 20.39 12.25 0.36
C VAL A 108 19.81 11.52 1.56
N ASN A 109 20.03 12.04 2.76
CA ASN A 109 19.51 11.42 3.98
C ASN A 109 18.13 11.93 4.38
N TYR A 110 17.62 12.92 3.68
CA TYR A 110 16.35 13.56 3.99
C TYR A 110 15.24 12.98 3.12
N ARG A 111 14.10 12.69 3.75
CA ARG A 111 12.90 12.21 3.07
C ARG A 111 11.74 13.13 3.40
N LYS A 112 10.98 13.52 2.40
CA LYS A 112 9.78 14.31 2.58
C LYS A 112 8.57 13.41 2.38
N LEU A 113 7.63 13.46 3.35
CA LEU A 113 6.36 12.76 3.25
C LEU A 113 5.25 13.76 3.03
N ILE A 114 4.40 13.48 2.05
CA ILE A 114 3.21 14.28 1.80
C ILE A 114 2.02 13.35 1.99
N ILE A 115 1.16 13.68 2.96
CA ILE A 115 -0.02 12.87 3.30
C ILE A 115 -1.25 13.66 2.89
N GLU A 116 -2.05 13.05 2.02
CA GLU A 116 -3.27 13.68 1.52
C GLU A 116 -4.45 12.73 1.71
N GLU A 117 -5.54 13.27 2.21
CA GLU A 117 -6.78 12.50 2.39
C GLU A 117 -7.81 12.95 1.34
N PHE A 118 -8.44 11.99 0.72
CA PHE A 118 -9.41 12.23 -0.35
C PHE A 118 -10.79 11.72 -0.04
#